data_0087e39d34cdde81e15715b8e27ca865
#
_entry.id   0087e39d34cdde81e15715b8e27ca865
#
_cell.length_a   1.000
_cell.length_b   1.000
_cell.length_c   1.000
_cell.angle_alpha   90.00
_cell.angle_beta   90.00
_cell.angle_gamma   90.00
#
_symmetry.space_group_name_H-M   'P 1'
#
loop_
_entity.id
_entity.type
_entity.pdbx_description
1 polymer ?
#
loop_
_entity_poly.entity_id
_entity_poly.type
_entity_poly.pdbx_seq_one_letter_code
_entity_poly.pdbx_strand_id
1 'polypeptide(L)'
;MSAESAKIHFVGVGGVGMGSLAEALAAAGHKVTGSDGALYDPMKSVLAKANVQMIEGFSADTVDKLKPDVVVIGNVVRKENPEAAAWIRKGVPFVSFPEAVRRFLIEDRTSVVCSGTHGKTTTTTWISFLLDRLGLNPSYLIGGVPHDLERGSRKTDGKIFVGEGDEYDSAFFDKGAKFLHYKPDTLIISGVEFDHADIYRDLEHVKESFRSVISLLPGDGLLIARYDIPTVMELVTDALCPVQTFGESPQAMWSLGKTTKGA
;
A
#
# COMPACT_ATOMS: atom_id res chain seq x y z
N MET A 1 14.45 -20.28 -3.52
CA MET A 1 15.48 -19.93 -2.48
C MET A 1 14.73 -19.16 -1.40
N SER A 2 14.75 -19.60 -0.13
CA SER A 2 14.15 -18.85 0.96
C SER A 2 14.85 -17.51 1.06
N ALA A 3 14.12 -16.39 0.94
CA ALA A 3 14.69 -15.06 1.19
C ALA A 3 15.33 -15.08 2.59
N GLU A 4 16.60 -14.64 2.70
CA GLU A 4 17.27 -14.56 3.99
C GLU A 4 16.44 -13.73 4.97
N SER A 5 16.34 -14.22 6.22
CA SER A 5 15.61 -13.52 7.29
C SER A 5 16.32 -12.21 7.62
N ALA A 6 15.69 -11.08 7.25
CA ALA A 6 16.19 -9.74 7.56
C ALA A 6 15.72 -9.26 8.94
N LYS A 7 16.52 -8.39 9.57
CA LYS A 7 16.15 -7.65 10.78
C LYS A 7 15.59 -6.30 10.34
N ILE A 8 14.33 -6.05 10.61
CA ILE A 8 13.62 -4.85 10.15
C ILE A 8 13.11 -4.08 11.36
N HIS A 9 13.41 -2.79 11.40
CA HIS A 9 12.88 -1.92 12.44
C HIS A 9 11.92 -0.89 11.87
N PHE A 10 10.76 -0.72 12.50
CA PHE A 10 9.72 0.22 12.09
C PHE A 10 9.65 1.40 13.05
N VAL A 11 9.81 2.63 12.55
CA VAL A 11 9.57 3.86 13.31
C VAL A 11 8.16 4.35 12.99
N GLY A 12 7.26 4.35 13.97
CA GLY A 12 5.84 4.61 13.79
C GLY A 12 5.03 3.35 13.45
N VAL A 13 5.28 2.24 14.16
CA VAL A 13 4.70 0.91 13.86
C VAL A 13 3.21 0.80 14.20
N GLY A 14 2.66 1.69 15.02
CA GLY A 14 1.26 1.63 15.48
C GLY A 14 0.23 2.06 14.44
N GLY A 15 0.65 2.70 13.33
CA GLY A 15 -0.25 3.02 12.24
C GLY A 15 -0.74 1.77 11.50
N VAL A 16 -2.00 1.78 11.01
CA VAL A 16 -2.64 0.59 10.39
C VAL A 16 -1.79 -0.01 9.27
N GLY A 17 -1.34 0.78 8.31
CA GLY A 17 -0.51 0.29 7.20
C GLY A 17 0.84 -0.23 7.67
N MET A 18 1.54 0.54 8.53
CA MET A 18 2.84 0.19 9.09
C MET A 18 2.77 -1.11 9.90
N GLY A 19 1.79 -1.20 10.80
CA GLY A 19 1.60 -2.39 11.65
C GLY A 19 1.19 -3.63 10.85
N SER A 20 0.31 -3.48 9.85
CA SER A 20 -0.06 -4.59 8.97
C SER A 20 1.13 -5.11 8.17
N LEU A 21 1.99 -4.21 7.65
CA LEU A 21 3.22 -4.61 6.98
C LEU A 21 4.19 -5.32 7.96
N ALA A 22 4.36 -4.78 9.17
CA ALA A 22 5.21 -5.37 10.20
C ALA A 22 4.73 -6.79 10.58
N GLU A 23 3.41 -6.98 10.75
CA GLU A 23 2.79 -8.28 10.97
C GLU A 23 3.09 -9.26 9.83
N ALA A 24 2.86 -8.85 8.58
CA ALA A 24 3.08 -9.70 7.41
C ALA A 24 4.55 -10.13 7.27
N LEU A 25 5.49 -9.23 7.53
CA LEU A 25 6.93 -9.53 7.46
C LEU A 25 7.36 -10.44 8.62
N ALA A 26 6.83 -10.24 9.83
CA ALA A 26 7.09 -11.15 10.95
C ALA A 26 6.54 -12.56 10.66
N ALA A 27 5.32 -12.66 10.13
CA ALA A 27 4.72 -13.92 9.71
C ALA A 27 5.51 -14.62 8.56
N ALA A 28 6.19 -13.85 7.73
CA ALA A 28 7.07 -14.35 6.68
C ALA A 28 8.48 -14.75 7.17
N GLY A 29 8.75 -14.68 8.49
CA GLY A 29 9.99 -15.14 9.09
C GLY A 29 11.07 -14.07 9.24
N HIS A 30 10.79 -12.79 8.99
CA HIS A 30 11.71 -11.69 9.30
C HIS A 30 11.71 -11.39 10.81
N LYS A 31 12.83 -10.88 11.32
CA LYS A 31 12.92 -10.38 12.71
C LYS A 31 12.46 -8.93 12.74
N VAL A 32 11.26 -8.70 13.23
CA VAL A 32 10.63 -7.38 13.20
C VAL A 32 10.59 -6.75 14.60
N THR A 33 11.03 -5.52 14.68
CA THR A 33 10.89 -4.65 15.85
C THR A 33 10.22 -3.34 15.42
N GLY A 34 9.60 -2.61 16.35
CA GLY A 34 9.01 -1.32 16.01
C GLY A 34 8.83 -0.43 17.23
N SER A 35 8.96 0.87 17.02
CA SER A 35 8.70 1.92 18.01
C SER A 35 7.49 2.74 17.63
N ASP A 36 6.76 3.22 18.64
CA ASP A 36 5.70 4.22 18.48
C ASP A 36 5.51 5.02 19.77
N GLY A 37 4.89 6.20 19.68
CA GLY A 37 4.61 7.06 20.83
C GLY A 37 3.73 6.37 21.85
N ALA A 38 2.58 5.88 21.41
CA ALA A 38 1.67 5.05 22.20
C ALA A 38 1.01 4.02 21.29
N LEU A 39 0.94 2.79 21.75
CA LEU A 39 0.37 1.67 21.03
C LEU A 39 -1.03 1.34 21.55
N TYR A 40 -2.03 1.44 20.70
CA TYR A 40 -3.43 1.18 21.00
C TYR A 40 -3.97 -0.04 20.24
N ASP A 41 -5.01 -0.65 20.78
CA ASP A 41 -5.76 -1.68 20.07
C ASP A 41 -6.56 -1.08 18.89
N PRO A 42 -6.74 -1.83 17.80
CA PRO A 42 -6.41 -3.27 17.65
C PRO A 42 -4.95 -3.55 17.29
N MET A 43 -4.17 -2.55 16.83
CA MET A 43 -2.83 -2.78 16.29
C MET A 43 -1.84 -3.33 17.31
N LYS A 44 -1.93 -2.90 18.57
CA LYS A 44 -1.12 -3.45 19.66
C LYS A 44 -1.26 -4.97 19.79
N SER A 45 -2.51 -5.45 19.79
CA SER A 45 -2.81 -6.89 19.88
C SER A 45 -2.37 -7.66 18.64
N VAL A 46 -2.51 -7.08 17.45
CA VAL A 46 -2.05 -7.66 16.17
C VAL A 46 -0.54 -7.87 16.18
N LEU A 47 0.21 -6.84 16.53
CA LEU A 47 1.68 -6.90 16.58
C LEU A 47 2.20 -7.87 17.63
N ALA A 48 1.54 -7.91 18.81
CA ALA A 48 1.89 -8.85 19.88
C ALA A 48 1.68 -10.32 19.44
N LYS A 49 0.56 -10.62 18.79
CA LYS A 49 0.27 -11.96 18.25
C LYS A 49 1.28 -12.38 17.16
N ALA A 50 1.80 -11.43 16.40
CA ALA A 50 2.82 -11.66 15.37
C ALA A 50 4.25 -11.73 15.94
N ASN A 51 4.42 -11.66 17.27
CA ASN A 51 5.73 -11.60 17.93
C ASN A 51 6.62 -10.43 17.47
N VAL A 52 6.02 -9.31 17.09
CA VAL A 52 6.75 -8.07 16.83
C VAL A 52 7.18 -7.48 18.16
N GLN A 53 8.49 -7.25 18.34
CA GLN A 53 8.99 -6.60 19.56
C GLN A 53 8.66 -5.09 19.48
N MET A 54 7.75 -4.64 20.33
CA MET A 54 7.29 -3.26 20.40
C MET A 54 8.07 -2.48 21.46
N ILE A 55 8.42 -1.24 21.12
CA ILE A 55 9.12 -0.27 21.99
C ILE A 55 8.23 0.95 22.11
N GLU A 56 7.84 1.32 23.31
CA GLU A 56 7.05 2.52 23.57
C GLU A 56 7.94 3.75 23.62
N GLY A 57 7.55 4.81 22.90
CA GLY A 57 8.29 6.03 22.73
C GLY A 57 9.30 5.98 21.59
N PHE A 58 9.84 7.15 21.27
CA PHE A 58 10.89 7.33 20.27
C PHE A 58 12.17 7.80 20.97
N SER A 59 13.23 6.98 20.95
CA SER A 59 14.50 7.30 21.62
C SER A 59 15.70 7.07 20.69
N ALA A 60 16.64 8.01 20.74
CA ALA A 60 17.94 7.83 20.09
C ALA A 60 18.72 6.62 20.65
N ASP A 61 18.48 6.23 21.91
CA ASP A 61 19.12 5.07 22.54
C ASP A 61 18.72 3.74 21.92
N THR A 62 17.58 3.68 21.22
CA THR A 62 17.13 2.50 20.46
C THR A 62 18.15 2.10 19.41
N VAL A 63 18.82 3.09 18.82
CA VAL A 63 19.81 2.92 17.76
C VAL A 63 21.05 2.14 18.23
N ASP A 64 21.44 2.26 19.48
CA ASP A 64 22.59 1.54 20.02
C ASP A 64 22.24 0.12 20.46
N LYS A 65 20.99 -0.13 20.80
CA LYS A 65 20.49 -1.43 21.27
C LYS A 65 20.11 -2.37 20.14
N LEU A 66 19.60 -1.82 19.03
CA LEU A 66 19.15 -2.57 17.87
C LEU A 66 20.20 -2.49 16.74
N LYS A 67 20.30 -3.57 15.97
CA LYS A 67 21.14 -3.64 14.78
C LYS A 67 20.29 -4.16 13.60
N PRO A 68 19.35 -3.35 13.10
CA PRO A 68 18.52 -3.73 11.95
C PRO A 68 19.33 -3.67 10.66
N ASP A 69 18.95 -4.48 9.68
CA ASP A 69 19.46 -4.42 8.32
C ASP A 69 18.83 -3.27 7.52
N VAL A 70 17.61 -2.88 7.92
CA VAL A 70 16.86 -1.76 7.33
C VAL A 70 15.88 -1.18 8.34
N VAL A 71 15.68 0.14 8.27
CA VAL A 71 14.68 0.88 9.05
C VAL A 71 13.56 1.36 8.13
N VAL A 72 12.31 1.10 8.49
CA VAL A 72 11.12 1.62 7.79
C VAL A 72 10.58 2.81 8.57
N ILE A 73 10.50 3.97 7.94
CA ILE A 73 10.03 5.21 8.57
C ILE A 73 8.62 5.54 8.05
N GLY A 74 7.66 5.63 8.97
CA GLY A 74 6.27 5.95 8.66
C GLY A 74 6.07 7.40 8.22
N ASN A 75 5.02 7.66 7.42
CA ASN A 75 4.73 8.98 6.86
C ASN A 75 4.37 10.04 7.90
N VAL A 76 3.81 9.65 9.04
CA VAL A 76 3.49 10.57 10.15
C VAL A 76 4.70 10.94 11.00
N VAL A 77 5.81 10.24 10.84
CA VAL A 77 7.07 10.54 11.54
C VAL A 77 7.68 11.80 10.95
N ARG A 78 7.96 12.78 11.81
CA ARG A 78 8.53 14.06 11.40
C ARG A 78 10.05 14.01 11.39
N LYS A 79 10.68 14.96 10.68
CA LYS A 79 12.14 15.09 10.58
C LYS A 79 12.82 15.24 11.95
N GLU A 80 12.13 15.88 12.91
CA GLU A 80 12.60 16.16 14.27
C GLU A 80 12.48 14.95 15.20
N ASN A 81 11.88 13.84 14.74
CA ASN A 81 11.77 12.62 15.56
C ASN A 81 13.17 12.16 15.99
N PRO A 82 13.45 12.03 17.31
CA PRO A 82 14.79 11.76 17.82
C PRO A 82 15.35 10.42 17.35
N GLU A 83 14.49 9.42 17.22
CA GLU A 83 14.89 8.08 16.80
C GLU A 83 15.16 8.03 15.29
N ALA A 84 14.25 8.54 14.45
CA ALA A 84 14.46 8.61 13.01
C ALA A 84 15.73 9.39 12.66
N ALA A 85 15.94 10.55 13.27
CA ALA A 85 17.15 11.35 13.10
C ALA A 85 18.43 10.59 13.53
N ALA A 86 18.36 9.79 14.57
CA ALA A 86 19.50 8.98 15.04
C ALA A 86 19.83 7.83 14.07
N TRP A 87 18.82 7.13 13.52
CA TRP A 87 19.03 6.10 12.50
C TRP A 87 19.72 6.67 11.25
N ILE A 88 19.24 7.85 10.76
CA ILE A 88 19.82 8.53 9.60
C ILE A 88 21.28 8.91 9.86
N ARG A 89 21.58 9.52 11.03
CA ARG A 89 22.96 9.90 11.40
C ARG A 89 23.90 8.70 11.50
N LYS A 90 23.40 7.56 11.94
CA LYS A 90 24.20 6.32 12.06
C LYS A 90 24.48 5.67 10.71
N GLY A 91 23.84 6.12 9.64
CA GLY A 91 24.00 5.59 8.29
C GLY A 91 23.41 4.18 8.08
N VAL A 92 22.44 3.78 8.92
CA VAL A 92 21.69 2.53 8.70
C VAL A 92 20.79 2.72 7.47
N PRO A 93 20.71 1.75 6.55
CA PRO A 93 19.77 1.82 5.44
C PRO A 93 18.33 2.07 5.92
N PHE A 94 17.67 3.06 5.36
CA PHE A 94 16.28 3.37 5.68
C PHE A 94 15.46 3.57 4.43
N VAL A 95 14.17 3.29 4.54
CA VAL A 95 13.19 3.38 3.45
C VAL A 95 11.87 3.95 3.98
N SER A 96 11.09 4.52 3.08
CA SER A 96 9.69 4.87 3.35
C SER A 96 8.82 3.61 3.41
N PHE A 97 7.60 3.75 3.95
CA PHE A 97 6.62 2.66 3.97
C PHE A 97 6.36 2.08 2.57
N PRO A 98 6.07 2.88 1.51
CA PRO A 98 5.80 2.31 0.20
C PRO A 98 7.03 1.70 -0.47
N GLU A 99 8.23 2.19 -0.19
CA GLU A 99 9.47 1.53 -0.61
C GLU A 99 9.65 0.16 0.06
N ALA A 100 9.31 0.05 1.35
CA ALA A 100 9.30 -1.24 2.05
C ALA A 100 8.27 -2.20 1.46
N VAL A 101 7.05 -1.73 1.15
CA VAL A 101 6.03 -2.52 0.45
C VAL A 101 6.57 -3.03 -0.89
N ARG A 102 7.17 -2.14 -1.70
CA ARG A 102 7.78 -2.54 -2.96
C ARG A 102 8.83 -3.62 -2.76
N ARG A 103 9.78 -3.40 -1.86
CA ARG A 103 10.92 -4.31 -1.62
C ARG A 103 10.49 -5.68 -1.11
N PHE A 104 9.52 -5.73 -0.21
CA PHE A 104 9.19 -6.97 0.51
C PHE A 104 7.93 -7.68 0.01
N LEU A 105 6.97 -6.96 -0.57
CA LEU A 105 5.70 -7.54 -1.01
C LEU A 105 5.53 -7.58 -2.53
N ILE A 106 6.13 -6.62 -3.27
CA ILE A 106 5.91 -6.48 -4.73
C ILE A 106 7.03 -7.12 -5.55
N GLU A 107 8.30 -6.99 -5.12
CA GLU A 107 9.45 -7.44 -5.90
C GLU A 107 9.25 -8.88 -6.43
N ASP A 108 9.50 -9.07 -7.73
CA ASP A 108 9.30 -10.33 -8.49
C ASP A 108 7.83 -10.79 -8.63
N ARG A 109 6.86 -9.89 -8.44
CA ARG A 109 5.42 -10.17 -8.61
C ARG A 109 4.76 -9.22 -9.59
N THR A 110 3.71 -9.70 -10.22
CA THR A 110 2.77 -8.83 -10.94
C THR A 110 2.04 -7.94 -9.94
N SER A 111 2.19 -6.63 -10.09
CA SER A 111 1.62 -5.64 -9.19
C SER A 111 0.25 -5.18 -9.68
N VAL A 112 -0.80 -5.47 -8.92
CA VAL A 112 -2.16 -4.98 -9.12
C VAL A 112 -2.46 -3.91 -8.07
N VAL A 113 -2.66 -2.67 -8.50
CA VAL A 113 -2.89 -1.53 -7.61
C VAL A 113 -4.30 -0.98 -7.81
N CYS A 114 -5.05 -0.91 -6.71
CA CYS A 114 -6.39 -0.33 -6.68
C CYS A 114 -6.31 1.09 -6.11
N SER A 115 -6.60 2.09 -6.93
CA SER A 115 -6.54 3.49 -6.55
C SER A 115 -7.84 4.23 -6.84
N GLY A 116 -7.94 5.45 -6.33
CA GLY A 116 -9.10 6.33 -6.48
C GLY A 116 -9.52 6.95 -5.16
N THR A 117 -10.32 8.00 -5.19
CA THR A 117 -10.77 8.70 -3.98
C THR A 117 -11.60 7.76 -3.09
N HIS A 118 -12.47 6.94 -3.67
CA HIS A 118 -13.32 6.00 -2.95
C HIS A 118 -13.22 4.58 -3.51
N GLY A 119 -13.50 3.57 -2.68
CA GLY A 119 -13.60 2.17 -3.08
C GLY A 119 -12.28 1.39 -3.12
N LYS A 120 -11.14 2.00 -2.84
CA LYS A 120 -9.81 1.34 -2.79
C LYS A 120 -9.85 0.06 -1.95
N THR A 121 -10.16 0.19 -0.66
CA THR A 121 -10.18 -0.92 0.31
C THR A 121 -11.11 -2.05 -0.12
N THR A 122 -12.33 -1.71 -0.55
CA THR A 122 -13.32 -2.70 -0.99
C THR A 122 -12.81 -3.47 -2.21
N THR A 123 -12.31 -2.77 -3.23
CA THR A 123 -11.83 -3.37 -4.47
C THR A 123 -10.61 -4.25 -4.21
N THR A 124 -9.63 -3.77 -3.44
CA THR A 124 -8.44 -4.54 -3.06
C THR A 124 -8.81 -5.79 -2.29
N THR A 125 -9.76 -5.69 -1.34
CA THR A 125 -10.26 -6.84 -0.57
C THR A 125 -10.89 -7.88 -1.47
N TRP A 126 -11.80 -7.48 -2.35
CA TRP A 126 -12.48 -8.41 -3.25
C TRP A 126 -11.52 -9.11 -4.20
N ILE A 127 -10.59 -8.38 -4.81
CA ILE A 127 -9.60 -8.98 -5.72
C ILE A 127 -8.69 -9.95 -4.94
N SER A 128 -8.19 -9.56 -3.78
CA SER A 128 -7.34 -10.41 -2.94
C SER A 128 -8.07 -11.69 -2.53
N PHE A 129 -9.33 -11.57 -2.10
CA PHE A 129 -10.17 -12.70 -1.72
C PHE A 129 -10.43 -13.65 -2.90
N LEU A 130 -10.81 -13.11 -4.06
CA LEU A 130 -11.09 -13.93 -5.25
C LEU A 130 -9.85 -14.67 -5.74
N LEU A 131 -8.70 -13.99 -5.80
CA LEU A 131 -7.43 -14.61 -6.19
C LEU A 131 -7.00 -15.71 -5.22
N ASP A 132 -7.23 -15.51 -3.93
CA ASP A 132 -6.96 -16.52 -2.89
C ASP A 132 -7.87 -17.74 -3.07
N ARG A 133 -9.17 -17.53 -3.31
CA ARG A 133 -10.14 -18.60 -3.58
C ARG A 133 -9.86 -19.38 -4.87
N LEU A 134 -9.23 -18.74 -5.84
CA LEU A 134 -8.75 -19.37 -7.07
C LEU A 134 -7.43 -20.13 -6.89
N GLY A 135 -6.85 -20.15 -5.68
CA GLY A 135 -5.60 -20.84 -5.39
C GLY A 135 -4.35 -20.12 -5.88
N LEU A 136 -4.45 -18.85 -6.27
CA LEU A 136 -3.32 -18.03 -6.75
C LEU A 136 -2.45 -17.47 -5.63
N ASN A 137 -2.89 -17.62 -4.36
CA ASN A 137 -2.13 -17.28 -3.15
C ASN A 137 -1.48 -15.88 -3.20
N PRO A 138 -2.24 -14.78 -3.41
CA PRO A 138 -1.65 -13.47 -3.60
C PRO A 138 -0.99 -12.93 -2.32
N SER A 139 0.08 -12.16 -2.48
CA SER A 139 0.49 -11.18 -1.47
C SER A 139 -0.45 -9.98 -1.55
N TYR A 140 -0.77 -9.35 -0.43
CA TYR A 140 -1.65 -8.18 -0.44
C TYR A 140 -1.36 -7.19 0.67
N LEU A 141 -1.79 -5.93 0.46
CA LEU A 141 -1.81 -4.85 1.44
C LEU A 141 -3.14 -4.10 1.34
N ILE A 142 -3.91 -4.12 2.40
CA ILE A 142 -5.25 -3.53 2.52
C ILE A 142 -5.25 -2.53 3.69
N GLY A 143 -5.89 -1.38 3.53
CA GLY A 143 -5.95 -0.30 4.53
C GLY A 143 -6.80 -0.60 5.77
N GLY A 144 -7.18 -1.85 5.98
CA GLY A 144 -7.93 -2.34 7.13
C GLY A 144 -7.73 -3.84 7.30
N VAL A 145 -8.47 -4.44 8.24
CA VAL A 145 -8.49 -5.89 8.44
C VAL A 145 -9.83 -6.43 7.94
N PRO A 146 -9.90 -6.96 6.70
CA PRO A 146 -11.13 -7.54 6.18
C PRO A 146 -11.50 -8.81 6.94
N HIS A 147 -12.78 -8.98 7.24
CA HIS A 147 -13.28 -10.14 7.98
C HIS A 147 -12.89 -11.48 7.30
N ASP A 148 -13.02 -11.56 5.99
CA ASP A 148 -12.83 -12.80 5.22
C ASP A 148 -11.36 -13.14 4.91
N LEU A 149 -10.44 -12.21 5.14
CA LEU A 149 -9.00 -12.39 4.94
C LEU A 149 -8.20 -12.45 6.25
N GLU A 150 -8.85 -12.17 7.39
CA GLU A 150 -8.29 -12.21 8.76
C GLU A 150 -7.11 -11.25 9.02
N ARG A 151 -6.48 -10.69 7.98
CA ARG A 151 -5.31 -9.81 8.06
C ARG A 151 -5.39 -8.67 7.06
N GLY A 152 -4.83 -7.51 7.43
CA GLY A 152 -4.71 -6.36 6.54
C GLY A 152 -3.56 -6.50 5.52
N SER A 153 -2.59 -7.37 5.79
CA SER A 153 -1.48 -7.62 4.87
C SER A 153 -1.01 -9.07 4.95
N ARG A 154 -0.54 -9.59 3.83
CA ARG A 154 0.01 -10.95 3.75
C ARG A 154 1.15 -10.99 2.74
N LYS A 155 2.26 -11.63 3.12
CA LYS A 155 3.35 -12.00 2.21
C LYS A 155 3.27 -13.51 1.95
N THR A 156 3.28 -13.90 0.68
CA THR A 156 3.23 -15.28 0.23
C THR A 156 4.34 -15.54 -0.79
N ASP A 157 4.41 -16.76 -1.29
CA ASP A 157 5.25 -17.15 -2.44
C ASP A 157 4.53 -17.00 -3.80
N GLY A 158 3.25 -16.61 -3.79
CA GLY A 158 2.46 -16.34 -4.99
C GLY A 158 3.06 -15.24 -5.86
N LYS A 159 2.70 -15.24 -7.13
CA LYS A 159 3.27 -14.35 -8.15
C LYS A 159 2.51 -13.05 -8.34
N ILE A 160 1.47 -12.81 -7.55
CA ILE A 160 0.63 -11.62 -7.65
C ILE A 160 0.70 -10.85 -6.32
N PHE A 161 0.83 -9.54 -6.43
CA PHE A 161 0.59 -8.60 -5.34
C PHE A 161 -0.67 -7.78 -5.64
N VAL A 162 -1.51 -7.58 -4.65
CA VAL A 162 -2.68 -6.69 -4.73
C VAL A 162 -2.59 -5.65 -3.61
N GLY A 163 -2.63 -4.37 -3.96
CA GLY A 163 -2.48 -3.31 -2.96
C GLY A 163 -3.36 -2.09 -3.19
N GLU A 164 -3.63 -1.39 -2.09
CA GLU A 164 -4.25 -0.07 -2.14
C GLU A 164 -3.22 0.98 -2.52
N GLY A 165 -3.50 1.71 -3.58
CA GLY A 165 -2.70 2.83 -4.03
C GLY A 165 -3.20 4.14 -3.46
N ASP A 166 -2.54 4.62 -2.40
CA ASP A 166 -2.81 5.92 -1.83
C ASP A 166 -2.06 7.04 -2.56
N GLU A 167 -2.74 8.16 -2.74
CA GLU A 167 -2.21 9.40 -3.29
C GLU A 167 -1.41 10.26 -2.27
N TYR A 168 -1.36 9.86 -1.00
CA TYR A 168 -0.65 10.58 0.07
C TYR A 168 0.87 10.50 -0.03
N ASP A 169 1.55 11.53 0.49
CA ASP A 169 3.01 11.55 0.69
C ASP A 169 3.54 10.29 1.37
N SER A 170 4.70 9.84 0.93
CA SER A 170 5.34 8.61 1.39
C SER A 170 6.06 8.76 2.74
N ALA A 171 6.80 9.85 2.92
CA ALA A 171 7.54 10.18 4.15
C ALA A 171 7.97 11.65 4.15
N PHE A 172 8.55 12.13 5.25
CA PHE A 172 9.08 13.51 5.31
C PHE A 172 10.26 13.75 4.35
N PHE A 173 10.98 12.72 3.98
CA PHE A 173 12.10 12.75 3.02
C PHE A 173 11.69 12.32 1.60
N ASP A 174 10.45 11.86 1.42
CA ASP A 174 9.89 11.40 0.16
C ASP A 174 8.47 11.96 0.00
N LYS A 175 8.35 12.99 -0.85
CA LYS A 175 7.10 13.73 -1.08
C LYS A 175 6.28 13.20 -2.25
N GLY A 176 6.70 12.11 -2.86
CA GLY A 176 5.92 11.41 -3.87
C GLY A 176 4.74 10.65 -3.27
N ALA A 177 3.65 10.56 -4.03
CA ALA A 177 2.50 9.74 -3.65
C ALA A 177 2.89 8.26 -3.50
N LYS A 178 2.34 7.56 -2.50
CA LYS A 178 2.72 6.17 -2.17
C LYS A 178 2.58 5.22 -3.33
N PHE A 179 1.53 5.35 -4.15
CA PHE A 179 1.29 4.46 -5.28
C PHE A 179 2.38 4.50 -6.36
N LEU A 180 3.17 5.59 -6.45
CA LEU A 180 4.26 5.69 -7.42
C LEU A 180 5.37 4.65 -7.16
N HIS A 181 5.56 4.27 -5.90
CA HIS A 181 6.50 3.22 -5.53
C HIS A 181 6.07 1.83 -5.96
N TYR A 182 4.76 1.61 -6.14
CA TYR A 182 4.21 0.27 -6.40
C TYR A 182 4.40 -0.21 -7.84
N LYS A 183 4.69 0.73 -8.79
CA LYS A 183 4.94 0.45 -10.22
C LYS A 183 3.97 -0.61 -10.75
N PRO A 184 2.68 -0.27 -10.89
CA PRO A 184 1.67 -1.25 -11.23
C PRO A 184 1.87 -1.84 -12.62
N ASP A 185 1.66 -3.15 -12.76
CA ASP A 185 1.42 -3.82 -14.04
C ASP A 185 -0.06 -3.71 -14.42
N THR A 186 -0.94 -3.71 -13.41
CA THR A 186 -2.36 -3.41 -13.56
C THR A 186 -2.77 -2.31 -12.57
N LEU A 187 -3.35 -1.23 -13.07
CA LEU A 187 -3.89 -0.14 -12.27
C LEU A 187 -5.41 -0.10 -12.42
N ILE A 188 -6.12 -0.08 -11.29
CA ILE A 188 -7.57 0.07 -11.25
C ILE A 188 -7.89 1.43 -10.66
N ILE A 189 -8.65 2.27 -11.38
CA ILE A 189 -9.07 3.59 -10.92
C ILE A 189 -10.59 3.60 -10.74
N SER A 190 -11.03 3.66 -9.47
CA SER A 190 -12.44 3.62 -9.09
C SER A 190 -13.14 4.98 -9.08
N GLY A 191 -12.38 6.07 -9.02
CA GLY A 191 -12.89 7.45 -9.04
C GLY A 191 -11.77 8.44 -8.73
N VAL A 192 -11.90 9.66 -9.25
CA VAL A 192 -10.97 10.76 -8.96
C VAL A 192 -11.78 12.02 -8.70
N GLU A 193 -11.77 12.46 -7.46
CA GLU A 193 -12.47 13.64 -6.97
C GLU A 193 -11.51 14.50 -6.14
N PHE A 194 -11.87 15.79 -5.96
CA PHE A 194 -11.08 16.65 -5.08
C PHE A 194 -11.37 16.27 -3.63
N ASP A 195 -10.39 15.66 -2.99
CA ASP A 195 -10.37 15.33 -1.57
C ASP A 195 -8.99 15.67 -0.99
N HIS A 196 -8.83 15.64 0.33
CA HIS A 196 -7.55 15.86 1.00
C HIS A 196 -6.94 17.25 0.72
N ALA A 197 -7.72 18.32 1.01
CA ALA A 197 -7.32 19.71 0.83
C ALA A 197 -6.08 20.14 1.67
N ASP A 198 -5.62 19.30 2.58
CA ASP A 198 -4.36 19.45 3.33
C ASP A 198 -3.12 19.12 2.47
N ILE A 199 -3.26 18.34 1.40
CA ILE A 199 -2.18 17.91 0.51
C ILE A 199 -2.35 18.50 -0.89
N TYR A 200 -3.56 18.46 -1.43
CA TYR A 200 -3.88 18.88 -2.79
C TYR A 200 -4.52 20.27 -2.80
N ARG A 201 -4.03 21.15 -3.68
CA ARG A 201 -4.55 22.50 -3.85
C ARG A 201 -5.92 22.53 -4.52
N ASP A 202 -6.10 21.65 -5.50
CA ASP A 202 -7.25 21.57 -6.38
C ASP A 202 -7.33 20.19 -7.06
N LEU A 203 -8.41 19.97 -7.82
CA LEU A 203 -8.63 18.73 -8.57
C LEU A 203 -7.53 18.47 -9.61
N GLU A 204 -6.97 19.52 -10.22
CA GLU A 204 -5.93 19.34 -11.23
C GLU A 204 -4.65 18.79 -10.60
N HIS A 205 -4.29 19.23 -9.41
CA HIS A 205 -3.15 18.69 -8.68
C HIS A 205 -3.36 17.20 -8.30
N VAL A 206 -4.60 16.78 -7.99
CA VAL A 206 -4.95 15.35 -7.82
C VAL A 206 -4.74 14.59 -9.13
N LYS A 207 -5.25 15.11 -10.25
CA LYS A 207 -5.09 14.52 -11.58
C LYS A 207 -3.63 14.36 -11.98
N GLU A 208 -2.76 15.32 -11.68
CA GLU A 208 -1.31 15.22 -11.94
C GLU A 208 -0.69 13.99 -11.26
N SER A 209 -1.09 13.70 -10.01
CA SER A 209 -0.64 12.50 -9.32
C SER A 209 -1.11 11.22 -10.02
N PHE A 210 -2.38 11.19 -10.48
CA PHE A 210 -2.91 10.04 -11.22
C PHE A 210 -2.27 9.90 -12.61
N ARG A 211 -2.01 10.98 -13.35
CA ARG A 211 -1.21 10.93 -14.60
C ARG A 211 0.17 10.32 -14.36
N SER A 212 0.79 10.70 -13.25
CA SER A 212 2.11 10.17 -12.89
C SER A 212 2.08 8.65 -12.68
N VAL A 213 1.09 8.10 -11.97
CA VAL A 213 1.00 6.63 -11.79
C VAL A 213 0.57 5.91 -13.07
N ILE A 214 -0.29 6.50 -13.91
CA ILE A 214 -0.66 5.95 -15.21
C ILE A 214 0.56 5.84 -16.12
N SER A 215 1.45 6.85 -16.11
CA SER A 215 2.68 6.84 -16.91
C SER A 215 3.69 5.76 -16.51
N LEU A 216 3.54 5.16 -15.32
CA LEU A 216 4.37 4.04 -14.86
C LEU A 216 3.91 2.67 -15.37
N LEU A 217 2.71 2.59 -15.94
CA LEU A 217 2.21 1.34 -16.52
C LEU A 217 3.08 0.92 -17.70
N PRO A 218 3.56 -0.32 -17.75
CA PRO A 218 4.28 -0.82 -18.93
C PRO A 218 3.34 -0.89 -20.14
N GLY A 219 3.88 -0.87 -21.36
CA GLY A 219 3.07 -0.90 -22.57
C GLY A 219 2.22 -2.17 -22.74
N ASP A 220 2.61 -3.27 -22.11
CA ASP A 220 1.86 -4.51 -22.00
C ASP A 220 1.05 -4.65 -20.68
N GLY A 221 1.03 -3.59 -19.87
CA GLY A 221 0.23 -3.50 -18.65
C GLY A 221 -1.26 -3.30 -18.94
N LEU A 222 -2.04 -3.00 -17.91
CA LEU A 222 -3.49 -2.81 -18.02
C LEU A 222 -3.98 -1.67 -17.14
N LEU A 223 -4.72 -0.72 -17.73
CA LEU A 223 -5.52 0.26 -17.00
C LEU A 223 -6.98 -0.18 -16.99
N ILE A 224 -7.57 -0.34 -15.79
CA ILE A 224 -9.01 -0.59 -15.61
C ILE A 224 -9.65 0.66 -14.99
N ALA A 225 -10.52 1.32 -15.73
CA ALA A 225 -11.00 2.66 -15.39
C ALA A 225 -12.54 2.70 -15.25
N ARG A 226 -13.03 3.42 -14.24
CA ARG A 226 -14.47 3.61 -14.07
C ARG A 226 -15.02 4.57 -15.11
N TYR A 227 -15.88 4.05 -16.01
CA TYR A 227 -16.44 4.78 -17.14
C TYR A 227 -17.36 5.95 -16.75
N ASP A 228 -18.14 5.76 -15.67
CA ASP A 228 -19.18 6.72 -15.26
C ASP A 228 -18.61 8.01 -14.64
N ILE A 229 -17.30 8.10 -14.42
CA ILE A 229 -16.64 9.25 -13.80
C ILE A 229 -15.86 10.03 -14.86
N PRO A 230 -16.34 11.24 -15.25
CA PRO A 230 -15.70 12.02 -16.32
C PRO A 230 -14.22 12.31 -16.07
N THR A 231 -13.84 12.58 -14.81
CA THR A 231 -12.45 12.86 -14.42
C THR A 231 -11.53 11.65 -14.68
N VAL A 232 -12.05 10.44 -14.45
CA VAL A 232 -11.30 9.20 -14.72
C VAL A 232 -11.15 9.01 -16.22
N MET A 233 -12.20 9.25 -16.99
CA MET A 233 -12.18 9.10 -18.45
C MET A 233 -11.28 10.14 -19.14
N GLU A 234 -11.10 11.31 -18.56
CA GLU A 234 -10.10 12.28 -19.00
C GLU A 234 -8.67 11.70 -18.83
N LEU A 235 -8.37 11.10 -17.68
CA LEU A 235 -7.06 10.51 -17.38
C LEU A 235 -6.72 9.28 -18.23
N VAL A 236 -7.73 8.55 -18.71
CA VAL A 236 -7.56 7.38 -19.59
C VAL A 236 -6.82 7.73 -20.88
N THR A 237 -6.94 8.97 -21.37
CA THR A 237 -6.28 9.43 -22.60
C THR A 237 -4.75 9.46 -22.49
N ASP A 238 -4.21 9.47 -21.27
CA ASP A 238 -2.76 9.49 -21.01
C ASP A 238 -2.14 8.08 -20.96
N ALA A 239 -2.96 7.01 -21.02
CA ALA A 239 -2.49 5.65 -20.94
C ALA A 239 -1.80 5.19 -22.24
N LEU A 240 -0.60 4.62 -22.12
CA LEU A 240 0.15 4.02 -23.23
C LEU A 240 0.00 2.48 -23.29
N CYS A 241 -0.87 1.92 -22.44
CA CYS A 241 -1.17 0.49 -22.34
C CYS A 241 -2.64 0.21 -22.72
N PRO A 242 -3.04 -1.05 -22.87
CA PRO A 242 -4.44 -1.45 -23.00
C PRO A 242 -5.32 -0.86 -21.88
N VAL A 243 -6.51 -0.39 -22.25
CA VAL A 243 -7.50 0.15 -21.32
C VAL A 243 -8.77 -0.68 -21.38
N GLN A 244 -9.31 -1.01 -20.20
CA GLN A 244 -10.63 -1.57 -20.04
C GLN A 244 -11.47 -0.67 -19.15
N THR A 245 -12.76 -0.55 -19.43
CA THR A 245 -13.65 0.29 -18.64
C THR A 245 -14.73 -0.53 -17.96
N PHE A 246 -15.12 -0.13 -16.75
CA PHE A 246 -16.23 -0.73 -16.01
C PHE A 246 -17.18 0.36 -15.49
N GLY A 247 -18.44 0.01 -15.30
CA GLY A 247 -19.41 0.98 -14.78
C GLY A 247 -20.86 0.52 -14.91
N GLU A 248 -21.77 1.44 -14.61
CA GLU A 248 -23.22 1.25 -14.75
C GLU A 248 -23.68 1.56 -16.17
N SER A 249 -22.96 2.42 -16.87
CA SER A 249 -23.25 2.77 -18.25
C SER A 249 -23.15 1.55 -19.17
N PRO A 250 -24.12 1.32 -20.05
CA PRO A 250 -24.04 0.26 -21.06
C PRO A 250 -22.89 0.49 -22.08
N GLN A 251 -22.28 1.66 -22.09
CA GLN A 251 -21.13 2.00 -22.92
C GLN A 251 -19.81 1.54 -22.31
N ALA A 252 -19.78 1.22 -21.02
CA ALA A 252 -18.62 0.62 -20.40
C ALA A 252 -18.37 -0.78 -20.99
N MET A 253 -17.09 -1.17 -21.17
CA MET A 253 -16.73 -2.49 -21.65
C MET A 253 -17.29 -3.61 -20.74
N TRP A 254 -17.27 -3.37 -19.44
CA TRP A 254 -17.83 -4.22 -18.41
C TRP A 254 -18.93 -3.48 -17.68
N SER A 255 -20.19 -3.76 -18.00
CA SER A 255 -21.34 -3.14 -17.34
C SER A 255 -22.20 -4.18 -16.63
N LEU A 256 -22.84 -3.77 -15.54
CA LEU A 256 -23.86 -4.59 -14.89
C LEU A 256 -25.07 -4.74 -15.82
N GLY A 257 -25.35 -5.97 -16.24
CA GLY A 257 -26.61 -6.27 -16.89
C GLY A 257 -27.81 -6.00 -15.95
N LYS A 258 -29.03 -5.99 -16.49
CA LYS A 258 -30.25 -5.89 -15.66
C LYS A 258 -30.24 -6.99 -14.60
N THR A 259 -30.04 -6.61 -13.34
CA THR A 259 -30.22 -7.52 -12.22
C THR A 259 -31.71 -7.84 -12.10
N THR A 260 -32.13 -9.01 -12.52
CA THR A 260 -33.42 -9.56 -12.10
C THR A 260 -33.29 -9.89 -10.60
N LYS A 261 -34.11 -9.25 -9.76
CA LYS A 261 -34.24 -9.69 -8.37
C LYS A 261 -34.56 -11.17 -8.42
N GLY A 262 -33.64 -12.00 -7.94
CA GLY A 262 -33.91 -13.41 -7.75
C GLY A 262 -35.13 -13.57 -6.86
N ALA A 263 -36.01 -14.47 -7.25
CA ALA A 263 -37.17 -14.88 -6.46
C ALA A 263 -36.75 -15.59 -5.18
#